data_e641f62670aae9be660b2904880e6acc
#
_entry.id   e641f62670aae9be660b2904880e6acc
#
_cell.length_a   1.000
_cell.length_b   1.000
_cell.length_c   1.000
_cell.angle_alpha   90.00
_cell.angle_beta   90.00
_cell.angle_gamma   90.00
#
_symmetry.space_group_name_H-M   'P 1'
#
loop_
_entity.id
_entity.type
_entity.pdbx_description
1 polymer ?
#
loop_
_entity_poly.entity_id
_entity_poly.type
_entity_poly.pdbx_seq_one_letter_code
_entity_poly.pdbx_strand_id
1 'polypeptide(L)'
;MNKVFKYFLVFCLILATGISCEKDKMVLLLNIQGYLEIQIRANDSGFENGDQVGIYVVDNVDGSSGTLSTTANHANNVKFTYSSTGNIWAPAAGSEIYWNDSKTKVDIYSYYPYNSSVSSTTEYPFSVEADQSISSNYFNSDFLWSKASSVTAQTNPVNLYFGHRMSKIVITTTAGAGFTESEFNAATKSIQILGTKLSSNINLSNGTVSVNNNTENGMITPKANGNVFTAVLVPQTIAESTVLFKVTINGVEYYFSRGFTFESNKQYNFTVSVNKNSLSVVLNGVTGWIVDGTVYTTKQEFINKDIDGNIYTSVKIGTQTWLASNLKTTRYRNGDLIGTTTPATLDISAESAPKYQWAYAGSESNVATYGRLYTWYAATDNRGICPTGWHVPTDSEWTTLYTFLGGGNDVGCKLKESGTVHWISPNTGATNSSGFTALPGGHRNDDWTFSTLLDSATWWSTTEYNSDYPWSWGVNYIHTNFFRDNRGSKACGFSIRCVSDF
;
A
#
# COMPACT_ATOMS: atom_id res chain seq x y z
N MET A 1 -55.90 -27.48 27.69
CA MET A 1 -55.73 -26.17 28.37
C MET A 1 -55.61 -26.45 29.86
N ASN A 2 -54.46 -26.68 30.42
CA ASN A 2 -54.13 -26.80 31.84
C ASN A 2 -52.86 -27.64 32.10
N LYS A 3 -51.70 -27.25 31.57
CA LYS A 3 -50.40 -27.79 32.02
C LYS A 3 -49.24 -26.79 31.90
N VAL A 4 -49.45 -25.58 31.35
CA VAL A 4 -48.39 -24.55 31.18
C VAL A 4 -48.36 -23.55 32.35
N PHE A 5 -49.39 -23.48 33.18
CA PHE A 5 -49.49 -22.50 34.27
C PHE A 5 -48.88 -22.96 35.62
N LYS A 6 -48.37 -24.20 35.68
CA LYS A 6 -47.85 -24.73 36.96
C LYS A 6 -46.35 -24.59 37.17
N TYR A 7 -45.60 -24.23 36.11
CA TYR A 7 -44.14 -24.01 36.21
C TYR A 7 -43.71 -22.55 36.41
N PHE A 8 -44.64 -21.60 36.23
CA PHE A 8 -44.34 -20.18 36.43
C PHE A 8 -44.50 -19.72 37.90
N LEU A 9 -45.17 -20.52 38.76
CA LEU A 9 -45.40 -20.18 40.17
C LEU A 9 -44.36 -20.77 41.13
N VAL A 10 -43.49 -21.69 40.70
CA VAL A 10 -42.45 -22.30 41.54
C VAL A 10 -41.14 -21.50 41.51
N PHE A 11 -40.91 -20.68 40.46
CA PHE A 11 -39.71 -19.85 40.36
C PHE A 11 -39.81 -18.50 41.11
N CYS A 12 -41.03 -18.03 41.45
CA CYS A 12 -41.22 -16.80 42.25
C CYS A 12 -41.19 -17.04 43.76
N LEU A 13 -41.13 -18.29 44.24
CA LEU A 13 -41.22 -18.57 45.69
C LEU A 13 -39.87 -18.90 46.36
N ILE A 14 -38.76 -18.97 45.60
CA ILE A 14 -37.41 -19.20 46.15
C ILE A 14 -36.64 -17.88 46.38
N LEU A 15 -37.17 -16.75 45.92
CA LEU A 15 -36.55 -15.41 46.07
C LEU A 15 -37.04 -14.62 47.28
N ALA A 16 -37.85 -15.23 48.21
CA ALA A 16 -38.46 -14.52 49.32
C ALA A 16 -37.95 -14.89 50.72
N THR A 17 -36.85 -15.66 50.84
CA THR A 17 -36.27 -15.97 52.17
C THR A 17 -34.78 -15.74 52.22
N GLY A 18 -34.40 -14.47 52.25
CA GLY A 18 -33.00 -14.08 52.38
C GLY A 18 -32.79 -12.57 52.41
N ILE A 19 -33.75 -11.83 53.04
CA ILE A 19 -33.52 -10.39 53.31
C ILE A 19 -32.92 -10.33 54.73
N SER A 20 -31.56 -10.39 54.78
CA SER A 20 -30.79 -9.83 55.87
C SER A 20 -30.67 -8.33 55.62
N CYS A 21 -31.12 -7.54 56.59
CA CYS A 21 -31.13 -6.10 56.57
C CYS A 21 -29.68 -5.55 56.70
N GLU A 22 -28.96 -5.40 55.60
CA GLU A 22 -27.80 -4.51 55.49
C GLU A 22 -28.01 -3.61 54.29
N LYS A 23 -28.16 -2.30 54.62
CA LYS A 23 -28.22 -1.11 53.74
C LYS A 23 -28.20 -1.37 52.23
N ASP A 24 -29.33 -1.13 51.57
CA ASP A 24 -29.60 -0.78 50.16
C ASP A 24 -28.46 -0.99 49.13
N LYS A 25 -27.88 -2.16 49.06
CA LYS A 25 -27.13 -2.58 47.87
C LYS A 25 -28.09 -3.28 46.93
N MET A 26 -28.50 -2.58 45.88
CA MET A 26 -29.21 -3.20 44.78
C MET A 26 -28.22 -4.14 44.08
N VAL A 27 -28.31 -5.44 44.37
CA VAL A 27 -27.47 -6.48 43.70
C VAL A 27 -28.10 -6.73 42.35
N LEU A 28 -27.87 -5.81 41.42
CA LEU A 28 -28.27 -5.97 40.04
C LEU A 28 -27.01 -6.35 39.22
N LEU A 29 -27.08 -7.51 38.57
CA LEU A 29 -26.01 -7.98 37.68
C LEU A 29 -25.91 -7.05 36.49
N LEU A 30 -24.73 -6.52 36.23
CA LEU A 30 -24.43 -5.85 34.98
C LEU A 30 -24.29 -6.91 33.87
N ASN A 31 -25.39 -7.15 33.19
CA ASN A 31 -25.40 -8.06 32.05
C ASN A 31 -24.89 -7.32 30.82
N ILE A 32 -23.84 -7.84 30.19
CA ILE A 32 -23.22 -7.25 29.00
C ILE A 32 -23.49 -8.18 27.84
N GLN A 33 -24.09 -7.65 26.78
CA GLN A 33 -24.23 -8.33 25.51
C GLN A 33 -23.42 -7.59 24.47
N GLY A 34 -22.40 -8.28 23.93
CA GLY A 34 -21.64 -7.76 22.81
C GLY A 34 -22.44 -7.94 21.52
N TYR A 35 -22.83 -6.84 20.90
CA TYR A 35 -23.25 -6.85 19.50
C TYR A 35 -22.13 -6.29 18.65
N LEU A 36 -21.77 -7.02 17.61
CA LEU A 36 -21.12 -6.42 16.47
C LEU A 36 -22.20 -5.73 15.66
N GLU A 37 -22.07 -4.43 15.51
CA GLU A 37 -22.82 -3.72 14.48
C GLU A 37 -22.32 -4.28 13.15
N ILE A 38 -23.09 -5.26 12.61
CA ILE A 38 -22.83 -5.91 11.34
C ILE A 38 -21.48 -6.66 11.24
N GLN A 39 -21.52 -7.98 11.49
CA GLN A 39 -20.55 -9.06 11.12
C GLN A 39 -19.08 -8.67 11.13
N ILE A 40 -18.26 -9.04 12.21
CA ILE A 40 -16.92 -8.60 11.97
C ILE A 40 -15.88 -9.14 12.94
N ARG A 41 -15.20 -10.07 12.44
CA ARG A 41 -13.77 -10.36 12.57
C ARG A 41 -13.11 -10.08 11.23
N ALA A 42 -11.78 -10.19 11.16
CA ALA A 42 -11.03 -10.12 9.92
C ALA A 42 -11.56 -11.06 8.80
N ASN A 43 -12.31 -12.12 9.17
CA ASN A 43 -12.97 -13.04 8.24
C ASN A 43 -14.39 -12.63 7.84
N ASP A 44 -14.89 -11.48 8.29
CA ASP A 44 -16.24 -10.97 8.05
C ASP A 44 -17.38 -11.90 8.57
N SER A 45 -17.10 -12.84 9.51
CA SER A 45 -18.04 -13.87 10.00
C SER A 45 -18.53 -13.65 11.42
N GLY A 46 -18.11 -12.57 12.09
CA GLY A 46 -18.48 -12.29 13.48
C GLY A 46 -17.62 -13.04 14.50
N PHE A 47 -18.03 -13.02 15.77
CA PHE A 47 -17.33 -13.73 16.84
C PHE A 47 -17.56 -15.24 16.74
N GLU A 48 -16.55 -16.00 17.07
CA GLU A 48 -16.58 -17.47 17.10
C GLU A 48 -16.63 -17.98 18.54
N ASN A 49 -17.17 -19.19 18.71
CA ASN A 49 -17.25 -19.81 20.01
C ASN A 49 -15.89 -19.89 20.71
N GLY A 50 -15.80 -19.33 21.92
CA GLY A 50 -14.56 -19.26 22.67
C GLY A 50 -13.78 -17.95 22.53
N ASP A 51 -14.21 -17.03 21.70
CA ASP A 51 -13.62 -15.68 21.62
C ASP A 51 -13.69 -14.97 22.96
N GLN A 52 -12.67 -14.17 23.26
CA GLN A 52 -12.53 -13.51 24.54
C GLN A 52 -12.28 -12.01 24.38
N VAL A 53 -13.03 -11.22 25.16
CA VAL A 53 -12.87 -9.77 25.25
C VAL A 53 -12.51 -9.35 26.67
N GLY A 54 -11.77 -8.25 26.79
CA GLY A 54 -11.52 -7.59 28.07
C GLY A 54 -12.55 -6.50 28.31
N ILE A 55 -13.13 -6.47 29.52
CA ILE A 55 -14.12 -5.48 29.94
C ILE A 55 -13.55 -4.66 31.10
N TYR A 56 -13.62 -3.35 30.95
CA TYR A 56 -13.42 -2.38 32.01
C TYR A 56 -14.74 -1.63 32.28
N VAL A 57 -15.05 -1.35 33.53
CA VAL A 57 -16.17 -0.51 33.92
C VAL A 57 -15.65 0.61 34.81
N VAL A 58 -15.98 1.84 34.49
CA VAL A 58 -15.52 3.04 35.18
C VAL A 58 -16.70 3.86 35.63
N ASP A 59 -16.80 4.12 36.93
CA ASP A 59 -17.86 4.97 37.46
C ASP A 59 -17.69 6.42 36.99
N ASN A 60 -18.80 7.06 36.66
CA ASN A 60 -18.84 8.48 36.39
C ASN A 60 -18.86 9.27 37.71
N VAL A 61 -18.04 10.32 37.79
CA VAL A 61 -17.94 11.20 38.93
C VAL A 61 -18.57 12.54 38.57
N ASP A 62 -19.51 12.99 39.40
CA ASP A 62 -20.25 14.26 39.25
C ASP A 62 -20.83 14.46 37.82
N GLY A 63 -21.30 13.36 37.22
CA GLY A 63 -21.90 13.36 35.89
C GLY A 63 -20.89 13.36 34.73
N SER A 64 -19.60 13.34 35.02
CA SER A 64 -18.52 13.25 34.03
C SER A 64 -17.92 11.85 33.99
N SER A 65 -17.42 11.45 32.81
CA SER A 65 -16.70 10.16 32.63
C SER A 65 -15.50 10.08 33.56
N GLY A 66 -15.36 8.99 34.29
CA GLY A 66 -14.16 8.70 35.08
C GLY A 66 -12.95 8.38 34.14
N THR A 67 -11.77 8.39 34.70
CA THR A 67 -10.54 8.06 33.95
C THR A 67 -10.31 6.55 33.95
N LEU A 68 -10.22 5.96 32.75
CA LEU A 68 -9.85 4.55 32.60
C LEU A 68 -8.40 4.33 33.04
N SER A 69 -8.17 3.38 33.94
CA SER A 69 -6.84 2.97 34.40
C SER A 69 -6.70 1.44 34.37
N THR A 70 -5.50 0.94 34.64
CA THR A 70 -5.25 -0.52 34.68
C THR A 70 -5.90 -1.17 35.91
N THR A 71 -6.02 -0.40 36.98
CA THR A 71 -6.58 -0.81 38.27
C THR A 71 -7.43 0.31 38.86
N ALA A 72 -8.14 0.06 39.96
CA ALA A 72 -8.99 1.04 40.66
C ALA A 72 -10.17 1.56 39.81
N ASN A 73 -10.61 0.84 38.81
CA ASN A 73 -11.90 1.03 38.17
C ASN A 73 -12.99 0.26 38.95
N HIS A 74 -14.24 0.44 38.60
CA HIS A 74 -15.35 -0.37 39.09
C HIS A 74 -15.14 -1.86 38.77
N ALA A 75 -14.72 -2.14 37.49
CA ALA A 75 -14.27 -3.46 37.10
C ALA A 75 -12.99 -3.31 36.21
N ASN A 76 -12.01 -4.19 36.42
CA ASN A 76 -10.69 -4.11 35.80
C ASN A 76 -10.45 -5.33 34.93
N ASN A 77 -10.42 -5.14 33.63
CA ASN A 77 -10.04 -6.15 32.64
C ASN A 77 -10.69 -7.52 32.83
N VAL A 78 -11.99 -7.52 33.10
CA VAL A 78 -12.75 -8.76 33.30
C VAL A 78 -12.88 -9.48 31.96
N LYS A 79 -12.47 -10.75 31.93
CA LYS A 79 -12.57 -11.59 30.75
C LYS A 79 -14.00 -12.07 30.53
N PHE A 80 -14.59 -11.74 29.39
CA PHE A 80 -15.82 -12.33 28.89
C PHE A 80 -15.54 -13.26 27.74
N THR A 81 -16.17 -14.43 27.72
CA THR A 81 -16.04 -15.44 26.68
C THR A 81 -17.36 -15.55 25.93
N TYR A 82 -17.26 -15.58 24.60
CA TYR A 82 -18.40 -15.77 23.71
C TYR A 82 -18.79 -17.23 23.59
N SER A 83 -20.08 -17.49 23.69
CA SER A 83 -20.71 -18.78 23.39
C SER A 83 -21.66 -18.62 22.20
N SER A 84 -21.42 -19.33 21.13
CA SER A 84 -22.30 -19.38 19.95
C SER A 84 -23.64 -20.05 20.27
N THR A 85 -23.70 -20.87 21.35
CA THR A 85 -24.94 -21.41 21.88
C THR A 85 -25.67 -20.32 22.64
N GLY A 86 -26.70 -19.76 22.04
CA GLY A 86 -27.49 -18.67 22.63
C GLY A 86 -26.94 -17.26 22.35
N ASN A 87 -25.84 -17.11 21.64
CA ASN A 87 -25.24 -15.82 21.32
C ASN A 87 -24.96 -14.98 22.60
N ILE A 88 -24.24 -15.59 23.55
CA ILE A 88 -24.06 -15.03 24.89
C ILE A 88 -22.59 -14.74 25.18
N TRP A 89 -22.33 -13.58 25.77
CA TRP A 89 -21.09 -13.25 26.43
C TRP A 89 -21.20 -13.42 27.94
N ALA A 90 -20.27 -14.15 28.52
CA ALA A 90 -20.28 -14.37 29.96
C ALA A 90 -18.87 -14.29 30.57
N PRO A 91 -18.71 -13.73 31.77
CA PRO A 91 -17.50 -13.84 32.55
C PRO A 91 -17.33 -15.25 33.12
N ALA A 92 -16.17 -15.57 33.64
CA ALA A 92 -16.00 -16.76 34.47
C ALA A 92 -16.82 -16.64 35.74
N ALA A 93 -17.27 -17.76 36.29
CA ALA A 93 -18.01 -17.78 37.58
C ALA A 93 -17.18 -17.11 38.69
N GLY A 94 -17.80 -16.21 39.40
CA GLY A 94 -17.19 -15.39 40.48
C GLY A 94 -16.45 -14.14 39.93
N SER A 95 -16.55 -13.85 38.63
CA SER A 95 -16.02 -12.62 38.00
C SER A 95 -17.16 -11.74 37.46
N GLU A 96 -18.36 -11.96 37.91
CA GLU A 96 -19.54 -11.16 37.53
C GLU A 96 -19.37 -9.70 37.95
N ILE A 97 -19.85 -8.77 37.14
CA ILE A 97 -19.80 -7.34 37.43
C ILE A 97 -21.19 -6.91 37.89
N TYR A 98 -21.26 -6.20 39.01
CA TYR A 98 -22.51 -5.74 39.60
C TYR A 98 -22.57 -4.22 39.64
N TRP A 99 -23.74 -3.64 39.49
CA TRP A 99 -23.95 -2.21 39.68
C TRP A 99 -23.74 -1.82 41.16
N ASN A 100 -23.02 -0.73 41.41
CA ASN A 100 -22.81 -0.22 42.77
C ASN A 100 -24.09 0.31 43.37
N ASP A 101 -24.91 0.98 42.56
CA ASP A 101 -26.22 1.52 42.93
C ASP A 101 -27.05 1.79 41.67
N SER A 102 -28.27 2.33 41.85
CA SER A 102 -29.21 2.64 40.78
C SER A 102 -29.01 4.03 40.14
N LYS A 103 -28.08 4.86 40.62
CA LYS A 103 -27.92 6.26 40.22
C LYS A 103 -26.60 6.54 39.54
N THR A 104 -25.53 5.86 39.96
CA THR A 104 -24.20 6.04 39.39
C THR A 104 -24.19 5.52 37.97
N LYS A 105 -23.87 6.39 37.03
CA LYS A 105 -23.62 6.01 35.64
C LYS A 105 -22.24 5.44 35.52
N VAL A 106 -22.05 4.57 34.54
CA VAL A 106 -20.73 3.99 34.21
C VAL A 106 -20.38 4.14 32.72
N ASP A 107 -19.09 4.22 32.44
CA ASP A 107 -18.57 3.98 31.12
C ASP A 107 -18.01 2.55 31.04
N ILE A 108 -18.34 1.83 29.97
CA ILE A 108 -17.90 0.47 29.72
C ILE A 108 -16.99 0.46 28.52
N TYR A 109 -15.78 0.00 28.71
CA TYR A 109 -14.78 -0.15 27.65
C TYR A 109 -14.53 -1.63 27.38
N SER A 110 -14.41 -2.01 26.12
CA SER A 110 -14.13 -3.39 25.73
C SER A 110 -13.16 -3.45 24.58
N TYR A 111 -12.34 -4.50 24.55
CA TYR A 111 -11.39 -4.75 23.50
C TYR A 111 -11.24 -6.25 23.22
N TYR A 112 -10.87 -6.57 21.98
CA TYR A 112 -10.53 -7.90 21.49
C TYR A 112 -9.20 -7.84 20.70
N PRO A 113 -8.34 -8.83 20.80
CA PRO A 113 -8.42 -10.02 21.65
C PRO A 113 -8.10 -9.72 23.12
N TYR A 114 -8.66 -10.51 24.03
CA TYR A 114 -8.37 -10.39 25.47
C TYR A 114 -6.90 -10.66 25.78
N ASN A 115 -6.33 -9.85 26.66
CA ASN A 115 -5.01 -10.07 27.25
C ASN A 115 -5.11 -9.96 28.77
N SER A 116 -4.62 -10.98 29.51
CA SER A 116 -4.63 -11.00 30.97
C SER A 116 -3.68 -9.99 31.62
N SER A 117 -2.68 -9.50 30.86
CA SER A 117 -1.59 -8.67 31.38
C SER A 117 -1.56 -7.30 30.67
N VAL A 118 -2.52 -6.43 31.03
CA VAL A 118 -2.56 -5.06 30.52
C VAL A 118 -1.72 -4.16 31.41
N SER A 119 -0.59 -3.68 30.88
CA SER A 119 0.35 -2.79 31.58
C SER A 119 0.01 -1.30 31.46
N SER A 120 -0.73 -0.92 30.42
CA SER A 120 -1.16 0.45 30.16
C SER A 120 -2.51 0.46 29.45
N THR A 121 -3.40 1.35 29.83
CA THR A 121 -4.67 1.60 29.13
C THR A 121 -4.58 2.70 28.09
N THR A 122 -3.53 3.53 28.13
CA THR A 122 -3.31 4.62 27.18
C THR A 122 -2.31 4.25 26.09
N GLU A 123 -1.43 3.30 26.37
CA GLU A 123 -0.41 2.78 25.46
C GLU A 123 -0.40 1.24 25.49
N TYR A 124 -1.56 0.64 25.20
CA TYR A 124 -1.68 -0.82 25.11
C TYR A 124 -0.91 -1.33 23.90
N PRO A 125 0.14 -2.16 24.08
CA PRO A 125 0.93 -2.66 22.97
C PRO A 125 0.15 -3.71 22.18
N PHE A 126 0.10 -3.55 20.86
CA PHE A 126 -0.51 -4.52 19.96
C PHE A 126 0.33 -4.66 18.68
N SER A 127 0.49 -5.89 18.20
CA SER A 127 1.20 -6.17 16.96
C SER A 127 0.38 -7.04 16.04
N VAL A 128 0.43 -6.76 14.74
CA VAL A 128 -0.08 -7.67 13.72
C VAL A 128 0.98 -8.73 13.43
N GLU A 129 0.55 -9.93 13.08
CA GLU A 129 1.43 -11.05 12.75
C GLU A 129 2.09 -10.85 11.38
N ALA A 130 3.36 -11.19 11.28
CA ALA A 130 4.11 -11.10 10.02
C ALA A 130 3.67 -12.18 9.01
N ASP A 131 3.40 -13.39 9.48
CA ASP A 131 2.87 -14.47 8.66
C ASP A 131 1.37 -14.66 8.89
N GLN A 132 0.57 -13.99 8.08
CA GLN A 132 -0.88 -14.10 8.08
C GLN A 132 -1.42 -15.14 7.08
N SER A 133 -0.55 -15.93 6.45
CA SER A 133 -0.97 -17.10 5.65
C SER A 133 -1.64 -18.17 6.52
N ILE A 134 -1.28 -18.19 7.81
CA ILE A 134 -1.89 -19.00 8.87
C ILE A 134 -3.17 -18.31 9.35
N SER A 135 -4.31 -18.98 9.27
CA SER A 135 -5.62 -18.39 9.59
C SER A 135 -5.70 -17.80 11.00
N SER A 136 -5.13 -18.48 12.01
CA SER A 136 -5.10 -17.94 13.39
C SER A 136 -4.33 -16.64 13.48
N ASN A 137 -3.19 -16.51 12.80
CA ASN A 137 -2.37 -15.31 12.80
C ASN A 137 -3.09 -14.14 12.11
N TYR A 138 -3.80 -14.43 11.01
CA TYR A 138 -4.63 -13.44 10.33
C TYR A 138 -5.71 -12.89 11.28
N PHE A 139 -6.42 -13.77 12.02
CA PHE A 139 -7.45 -13.36 12.95
C PHE A 139 -6.87 -12.65 14.18
N ASN A 140 -5.73 -13.09 14.69
CA ASN A 140 -5.07 -12.45 15.83
C ASN A 140 -4.49 -11.07 15.49
N SER A 141 -4.36 -10.74 14.22
CA SER A 141 -3.92 -9.42 13.75
C SER A 141 -5.03 -8.37 13.78
N ASP A 142 -6.29 -8.77 14.02
CA ASP A 142 -7.42 -7.86 14.10
C ASP A 142 -7.65 -7.40 15.53
N PHE A 143 -7.70 -6.07 15.72
CA PHE A 143 -8.01 -5.48 17.02
C PHE A 143 -9.36 -4.77 16.96
N LEU A 144 -10.27 -5.16 17.85
CA LEU A 144 -11.59 -4.57 17.97
C LEU A 144 -11.70 -3.77 19.27
N TRP A 145 -12.45 -2.68 19.23
CA TRP A 145 -12.67 -1.84 20.39
C TRP A 145 -14.11 -1.31 20.42
N SER A 146 -14.65 -1.19 21.62
CA SER A 146 -15.98 -0.66 21.87
C SER A 146 -16.02 0.19 23.14
N LYS A 147 -16.91 1.17 23.16
CA LYS A 147 -17.25 1.95 24.36
C LYS A 147 -18.77 2.18 24.43
N ALA A 148 -19.36 1.94 25.62
CA ALA A 148 -20.67 2.42 25.95
C ALA A 148 -20.54 3.48 27.08
N SER A 149 -21.06 4.68 26.86
CA SER A 149 -20.86 5.82 27.77
C SER A 149 -22.12 6.14 28.54
N SER A 150 -21.93 6.56 29.81
CA SER A 150 -22.99 7.08 30.67
C SER A 150 -24.19 6.09 30.85
N VAL A 151 -23.86 4.80 30.91
CA VAL A 151 -24.86 3.75 31.08
C VAL A 151 -25.40 3.78 32.50
N THR A 152 -26.73 3.75 32.64
CA THR A 152 -27.41 3.65 33.93
C THR A 152 -27.72 2.20 34.28
N ALA A 153 -27.84 1.90 35.57
CA ALA A 153 -28.23 0.58 36.03
C ALA A 153 -29.55 0.12 35.37
N GLN A 154 -29.49 -1.06 34.74
CA GLN A 154 -30.60 -1.62 33.98
C GLN A 154 -30.61 -3.14 34.04
N THR A 155 -31.77 -3.75 33.80
CA THR A 155 -31.96 -5.21 33.76
C THR A 155 -31.66 -5.78 32.36
N ASN A 156 -31.85 -4.97 31.33
CA ASN A 156 -31.52 -5.38 29.96
C ASN A 156 -30.00 -5.40 29.74
N PRO A 157 -29.50 -6.27 28.89
CA PRO A 157 -28.07 -6.25 28.51
C PRO A 157 -27.62 -4.91 27.95
N VAL A 158 -26.40 -4.50 28.28
CA VAL A 158 -25.73 -3.36 27.64
C VAL A 158 -25.12 -3.80 26.34
N ASN A 159 -25.47 -3.15 25.25
CA ASN A 159 -24.94 -3.45 23.94
C ASN A 159 -23.58 -2.77 23.74
N LEU A 160 -22.57 -3.54 23.35
CA LEU A 160 -21.25 -3.06 23.00
C LEU A 160 -21.03 -3.26 21.49
N TYR A 161 -20.85 -2.16 20.77
CA TYR A 161 -20.61 -2.17 19.33
C TYR A 161 -19.12 -2.07 19.06
N PHE A 162 -18.54 -3.17 18.58
CA PHE A 162 -17.11 -3.24 18.30
C PHE A 162 -16.79 -2.73 16.88
N GLY A 163 -15.80 -1.87 16.79
CA GLY A 163 -15.24 -1.44 15.52
C GLY A 163 -13.78 -1.86 15.38
N HIS A 164 -13.36 -2.19 14.16
CA HIS A 164 -11.96 -2.49 13.86
C HIS A 164 -11.07 -1.29 14.13
N ARG A 165 -9.85 -1.54 14.59
CA ARG A 165 -8.83 -0.52 14.83
C ARG A 165 -7.64 -0.66 13.91
N MET A 166 -7.51 -1.78 13.25
CA MET A 166 -6.50 -2.02 12.21
C MET A 166 -7.03 -1.63 10.83
N SER A 167 -6.19 -1.74 9.80
CA SER A 167 -6.54 -1.58 8.39
C SER A 167 -6.57 -2.95 7.71
N LYS A 168 -7.51 -3.17 6.78
CA LYS A 168 -7.58 -4.38 5.97
C LYS A 168 -7.16 -4.09 4.54
N ILE A 169 -6.36 -4.97 3.96
CA ILE A 169 -6.01 -4.92 2.55
C ILE A 169 -6.51 -6.19 1.85
N VAL A 170 -7.07 -6.00 0.68
CA VAL A 170 -7.51 -7.07 -0.22
C VAL A 170 -6.84 -6.84 -1.57
N ILE A 171 -6.03 -7.78 -2.01
CA ILE A 171 -5.27 -7.70 -3.27
C ILE A 171 -5.77 -8.81 -4.18
N THR A 172 -6.39 -8.46 -5.30
CA THR A 172 -6.77 -9.40 -6.35
C THR A 172 -5.75 -9.35 -7.46
N THR A 173 -5.12 -10.49 -7.76
CA THR A 173 -4.18 -10.61 -8.89
C THR A 173 -4.89 -11.05 -10.16
N THR A 174 -4.52 -10.48 -11.29
CA THR A 174 -5.08 -10.79 -12.61
C THR A 174 -3.99 -10.98 -13.66
N ALA A 175 -4.29 -11.75 -14.69
CA ALA A 175 -3.44 -11.83 -15.87
C ALA A 175 -3.38 -10.46 -16.55
N GLY A 176 -2.18 -10.00 -16.86
CA GLY A 176 -1.91 -8.83 -17.67
C GLY A 176 -1.31 -9.21 -19.03
N ALA A 177 -0.76 -8.23 -19.73
CA ALA A 177 -0.20 -8.43 -21.05
C ALA A 177 0.90 -9.51 -21.07
N GLY A 178 0.78 -10.46 -22.00
CA GLY A 178 1.70 -11.55 -22.22
C GLY A 178 1.43 -12.83 -21.40
N PHE A 179 0.44 -12.85 -20.53
CA PHE A 179 -0.11 -14.06 -19.92
C PHE A 179 -1.48 -14.38 -20.52
N THR A 180 -1.74 -15.64 -20.81
CA THR A 180 -3.10 -16.12 -20.94
C THR A 180 -3.70 -16.36 -19.55
N GLU A 181 -5.03 -16.32 -19.42
CA GLU A 181 -5.72 -16.65 -18.15
C GLU A 181 -5.35 -18.04 -17.65
N SER A 182 -5.20 -19.02 -18.55
CA SER A 182 -4.83 -20.39 -18.20
C SER A 182 -3.41 -20.47 -17.62
N GLU A 183 -2.43 -19.83 -18.25
CA GLU A 183 -1.05 -19.77 -17.75
C GLU A 183 -0.98 -19.07 -16.39
N PHE A 184 -1.70 -17.96 -16.26
CA PHE A 184 -1.71 -17.19 -15.02
C PHE A 184 -2.38 -17.96 -13.88
N ASN A 185 -3.48 -18.65 -14.14
CA ASN A 185 -4.19 -19.42 -13.12
C ASN A 185 -3.39 -20.64 -12.67
N ALA A 186 -2.62 -21.26 -13.56
CA ALA A 186 -1.73 -22.39 -13.25
C ALA A 186 -0.42 -21.96 -12.55
N ALA A 187 -0.06 -20.67 -12.61
CA ALA A 187 1.19 -20.17 -12.04
C ALA A 187 1.19 -20.21 -10.50
N THR A 188 2.35 -20.53 -9.91
CA THR A 188 2.59 -20.33 -8.48
C THR A 188 2.68 -18.83 -8.19
N LYS A 189 1.86 -18.36 -7.25
CA LYS A 189 1.76 -16.95 -6.89
C LYS A 189 2.00 -16.73 -5.42
N SER A 190 2.75 -15.68 -5.07
CA SER A 190 2.84 -15.16 -3.71
C SER A 190 2.92 -13.63 -3.72
N ILE A 191 2.43 -13.04 -2.64
CA ILE A 191 2.55 -11.60 -2.39
C ILE A 191 3.18 -11.40 -1.03
N GLN A 192 4.00 -10.37 -0.91
CA GLN A 192 4.51 -9.83 0.34
C GLN A 192 4.20 -8.34 0.39
N ILE A 193 3.71 -7.88 1.53
CA ILE A 193 3.49 -6.46 1.82
C ILE A 193 4.69 -6.00 2.63
N LEU A 194 5.42 -5.02 2.12
CA LEU A 194 6.72 -4.59 2.63
C LEU A 194 6.65 -3.19 3.24
N GLY A 195 7.69 -2.83 3.98
CA GLY A 195 7.85 -1.47 4.51
C GLY A 195 6.86 -1.07 5.59
N THR A 196 6.11 -2.04 6.15
CA THR A 196 5.13 -1.81 7.19
C THR A 196 5.73 -1.94 8.59
N LYS A 197 5.30 -1.12 9.53
CA LYS A 197 5.49 -1.37 10.97
C LYS A 197 4.46 -2.39 11.40
N LEU A 198 4.88 -3.38 12.16
CA LEU A 198 3.99 -4.44 12.67
C LEU A 198 3.42 -4.11 14.04
N SER A 199 4.05 -3.19 14.78
CA SER A 199 3.70 -2.88 16.18
C SER A 199 3.05 -1.50 16.30
N SER A 200 2.10 -1.41 17.21
CA SER A 200 1.36 -0.20 17.53
C SER A 200 1.08 -0.09 19.03
N ASN A 201 0.69 1.10 19.48
CA ASN A 201 0.11 1.35 20.79
C ASN A 201 -1.35 1.77 20.60
N ILE A 202 -2.24 1.23 21.42
CA ILE A 202 -3.68 1.50 21.37
C ILE A 202 -4.08 2.18 22.67
N ASN A 203 -4.78 3.31 22.56
CA ASN A 203 -5.41 3.95 23.69
C ASN A 203 -6.79 3.34 23.92
N LEU A 204 -6.93 2.51 24.97
CA LEU A 204 -8.19 1.84 25.27
C LEU A 204 -9.30 2.79 25.75
N SER A 205 -8.99 4.04 26.14
CA SER A 205 -9.99 5.01 26.54
C SER A 205 -10.80 5.59 25.37
N ASN A 206 -10.24 5.58 24.16
CA ASN A 206 -10.86 6.16 22.96
C ASN A 206 -10.69 5.33 21.70
N GLY A 207 -9.95 4.21 21.74
CA GLY A 207 -9.71 3.30 20.62
C GLY A 207 -8.76 3.85 19.55
N THR A 208 -8.00 4.91 19.82
CA THR A 208 -7.01 5.43 18.86
C THR A 208 -5.78 4.53 18.78
N VAL A 209 -5.24 4.39 17.58
CA VAL A 209 -4.04 3.60 17.28
C VAL A 209 -2.91 4.54 16.89
N SER A 210 -1.74 4.34 17.46
CA SER A 210 -0.50 4.99 17.07
C SER A 210 0.56 3.96 16.70
N VAL A 211 1.27 4.20 15.61
CA VAL A 211 2.38 3.32 15.18
C VAL A 211 3.52 3.38 16.18
N ASN A 212 4.10 2.24 16.50
CA ASN A 212 5.34 2.21 17.25
C ASN A 212 6.52 2.43 16.29
N ASN A 213 7.00 3.67 16.19
CA ASN A 213 8.09 4.04 15.30
C ASN A 213 9.47 3.54 15.73
N ASN A 214 9.60 3.02 16.95
CA ASN A 214 10.86 2.48 17.47
C ASN A 214 11.14 1.06 16.99
N THR A 215 10.23 0.44 16.23
CA THR A 215 10.42 -0.89 15.66
C THR A 215 10.93 -0.80 14.22
N GLU A 216 11.66 -1.82 13.78
CA GLU A 216 12.06 -1.96 12.38
C GLU A 216 10.84 -2.18 11.46
N ASN A 217 11.01 -1.87 10.16
CA ASN A 217 10.00 -2.21 9.17
C ASN A 217 9.93 -3.73 9.02
N GLY A 218 8.72 -4.23 9.00
CA GLY A 218 8.44 -5.64 8.82
C GLY A 218 7.94 -5.96 7.41
N MET A 219 7.63 -7.23 7.23
CA MET A 219 7.03 -7.79 6.03
C MET A 219 5.82 -8.61 6.45
N ILE A 220 4.72 -8.49 5.72
CA ILE A 220 3.53 -9.31 5.94
C ILE A 220 3.36 -10.27 4.77
N THR A 221 3.22 -11.56 5.08
CA THR A 221 2.78 -12.59 4.15
C THR A 221 1.27 -12.72 4.30
N PRO A 222 0.45 -12.29 3.31
CA PRO A 222 -1.00 -12.30 3.42
C PRO A 222 -1.60 -13.70 3.33
N LYS A 223 -2.82 -13.85 3.84
CA LYS A 223 -3.65 -15.03 3.62
C LYS A 223 -4.07 -15.10 2.16
N ALA A 224 -3.83 -16.24 1.51
CA ALA A 224 -4.18 -16.47 0.11
C ALA A 224 -5.45 -17.31 -0.03
N ASN A 225 -6.29 -16.92 -0.99
CA ASN A 225 -7.43 -17.70 -1.46
C ASN A 225 -7.50 -17.56 -2.99
N GLY A 226 -6.92 -18.52 -3.71
CA GLY A 226 -6.76 -18.44 -5.16
C GLY A 226 -5.94 -17.22 -5.59
N ASN A 227 -6.56 -16.32 -6.34
CA ASN A 227 -5.94 -15.08 -6.81
C ASN A 227 -6.17 -13.89 -5.87
N VAL A 228 -6.79 -14.10 -4.71
CA VAL A 228 -7.09 -13.07 -3.73
C VAL A 228 -6.19 -13.24 -2.49
N PHE A 229 -5.56 -12.17 -2.09
CA PHE A 229 -4.66 -12.10 -0.93
C PHE A 229 -5.19 -11.04 0.04
N THR A 230 -5.34 -11.42 1.31
CA THR A 230 -5.87 -10.53 2.34
C THR A 230 -4.91 -10.42 3.51
N ALA A 231 -4.76 -9.22 4.06
CA ALA A 231 -3.97 -8.99 5.25
C ALA A 231 -4.55 -7.88 6.12
N VAL A 232 -4.15 -7.90 7.38
CA VAL A 232 -4.42 -6.86 8.37
C VAL A 232 -3.12 -6.13 8.67
N LEU A 233 -3.18 -4.79 8.67
CA LEU A 233 -2.02 -3.91 8.89
C LEU A 233 -2.29 -2.94 10.04
N VAL A 234 -1.24 -2.52 10.70
CA VAL A 234 -1.28 -1.35 11.58
C VAL A 234 -1.59 -0.12 10.72
N PRO A 235 -2.56 0.74 11.10
CA PRO A 235 -2.81 2.01 10.42
C PRO A 235 -1.55 2.88 10.43
N GLN A 236 -1.04 3.25 9.24
CA GLN A 236 0.24 3.97 9.11
C GLN A 236 0.39 4.62 7.74
N THR A 237 1.33 5.55 7.64
CA THR A 237 1.76 6.12 6.36
C THR A 237 3.07 5.46 5.93
N ILE A 238 3.06 4.88 4.74
CA ILE A 238 4.22 4.35 4.05
C ILE A 238 4.80 5.47 3.18
N ALA A 239 6.11 5.69 3.26
CA ALA A 239 6.77 6.72 2.46
C ALA A 239 6.76 6.38 0.97
N GLU A 240 6.74 7.41 0.10
CA GLU A 240 6.74 7.25 -1.38
C GLU A 240 7.88 6.38 -1.90
N SER A 241 8.98 6.35 -1.17
CA SER A 241 10.19 5.61 -1.50
C SER A 241 10.15 4.12 -1.16
N THR A 242 9.10 3.65 -0.52
CA THR A 242 9.06 2.29 0.02
C THR A 242 8.42 1.33 -0.98
N VAL A 243 9.03 0.15 -1.19
CA VAL A 243 8.37 -0.96 -1.88
C VAL A 243 7.19 -1.39 -1.02
N LEU A 244 5.98 -1.27 -1.56
CA LEU A 244 4.75 -1.68 -0.87
C LEU A 244 4.39 -3.13 -1.15
N PHE A 245 4.46 -3.56 -2.42
CA PHE A 245 4.17 -4.95 -2.80
C PHE A 245 5.37 -5.59 -3.51
N LYS A 246 5.66 -6.81 -3.09
CA LYS A 246 6.47 -7.76 -3.85
C LYS A 246 5.55 -8.90 -4.28
N VAL A 247 5.43 -9.10 -5.58
CA VAL A 247 4.63 -10.15 -6.20
C VAL A 247 5.57 -11.14 -6.87
N THR A 248 5.43 -12.43 -6.58
CA THR A 248 6.26 -13.45 -7.22
C THR A 248 5.35 -14.39 -8.03
N ILE A 249 5.67 -14.57 -9.31
CA ILE A 249 4.97 -15.48 -10.23
C ILE A 249 5.98 -16.45 -10.82
N ASN A 250 5.82 -17.75 -10.58
CA ASN A 250 6.75 -18.79 -11.03
C ASN A 250 8.23 -18.46 -10.73
N GLY A 251 8.51 -17.87 -9.57
CA GLY A 251 9.86 -17.48 -9.15
C GLY A 251 10.34 -16.13 -9.70
N VAL A 252 9.61 -15.48 -10.60
CA VAL A 252 9.92 -14.13 -11.08
C VAL A 252 9.32 -13.10 -10.13
N GLU A 253 10.16 -12.18 -9.66
CA GLU A 253 9.76 -11.15 -8.70
C GLU A 253 9.42 -9.84 -9.38
N TYR A 254 8.33 -9.22 -8.94
CA TYR A 254 7.86 -7.91 -9.37
C TYR A 254 7.68 -7.04 -8.14
N TYR A 255 7.99 -5.75 -8.27
CA TYR A 255 7.93 -4.80 -7.16
C TYR A 255 7.07 -3.61 -7.53
N PHE A 256 6.26 -3.16 -6.56
CA PHE A 256 5.48 -1.94 -6.65
C PHE A 256 5.84 -1.03 -5.49
N SER A 257 6.39 0.16 -5.83
CA SER A 257 6.79 1.18 -4.87
C SER A 257 5.84 2.35 -4.95
N ARG A 258 5.23 2.70 -3.81
CA ARG A 258 4.37 3.86 -3.68
C ARG A 258 4.17 4.21 -2.23
N GLY A 259 4.19 5.51 -1.91
CA GLY A 259 3.69 6.00 -0.63
C GLY A 259 2.19 5.81 -0.52
N PHE A 260 1.76 5.40 0.67
CA PHE A 260 0.35 5.12 0.91
C PHE A 260 -0.01 5.29 2.39
N THR A 261 -1.19 5.86 2.67
CA THR A 261 -1.71 5.96 4.04
C THR A 261 -2.83 4.95 4.23
N PHE A 262 -2.63 4.07 5.20
CA PHE A 262 -3.62 3.13 5.70
C PHE A 262 -4.26 3.68 6.97
N GLU A 263 -5.57 3.88 6.95
CA GLU A 263 -6.33 4.42 8.07
C GLU A 263 -7.04 3.32 8.86
N SER A 264 -7.24 3.57 10.15
CA SER A 264 -8.01 2.67 11.05
C SER A 264 -9.42 2.45 10.52
N ASN A 265 -9.91 1.22 10.66
CA ASN A 265 -11.27 0.81 10.27
C ASN A 265 -11.57 0.99 8.76
N LYS A 266 -10.55 0.90 7.92
CA LYS A 266 -10.71 0.97 6.46
C LYS A 266 -10.26 -0.33 5.79
N GLN A 267 -10.95 -0.67 4.70
CA GLN A 267 -10.58 -1.76 3.80
C GLN A 267 -10.15 -1.18 2.45
N TYR A 268 -8.98 -1.58 2.00
CA TYR A 268 -8.33 -1.15 0.76
C TYR A 268 -8.35 -2.28 -0.25
N ASN A 269 -9.02 -2.09 -1.39
CA ASN A 269 -9.20 -3.11 -2.40
C ASN A 269 -8.31 -2.79 -3.61
N PHE A 270 -7.27 -3.60 -3.83
CA PHE A 270 -6.36 -3.45 -4.95
C PHE A 270 -6.58 -4.54 -6.00
N THR A 271 -6.43 -4.17 -7.27
CA THR A 271 -6.17 -5.11 -8.36
C THR A 271 -4.73 -4.96 -8.81
N VAL A 272 -4.00 -6.07 -8.86
CA VAL A 272 -2.64 -6.17 -9.35
C VAL A 272 -2.63 -7.01 -10.62
N SER A 273 -2.54 -6.34 -11.77
CA SER A 273 -2.39 -7.01 -13.06
C SER A 273 -0.92 -7.27 -13.32
N VAL A 274 -0.57 -8.55 -13.46
CA VAL A 274 0.82 -8.97 -13.68
C VAL A 274 1.06 -9.16 -15.17
N ASN A 275 1.87 -8.29 -15.76
CA ASN A 275 2.37 -8.44 -17.12
C ASN A 275 3.70 -9.24 -17.08
N LYS A 276 4.14 -9.80 -18.21
CA LYS A 276 5.42 -10.58 -18.22
C LYS A 276 6.62 -9.80 -17.70
N ASN A 277 6.63 -8.48 -17.81
CA ASN A 277 7.77 -7.63 -17.45
C ASN A 277 7.42 -6.48 -16.50
N SER A 278 6.18 -6.39 -15.98
CA SER A 278 5.75 -5.25 -15.14
C SER A 278 4.53 -5.56 -14.30
N LEU A 279 4.25 -4.71 -13.30
CA LEU A 279 2.98 -4.67 -12.57
C LEU A 279 2.16 -3.44 -12.97
N SER A 280 0.85 -3.63 -13.05
CA SER A 280 -0.11 -2.53 -13.03
C SER A 280 -0.96 -2.67 -11.77
N VAL A 281 -0.97 -1.66 -10.92
CA VAL A 281 -1.69 -1.67 -9.65
C VAL A 281 -2.80 -0.62 -9.67
N VAL A 282 -4.00 -1.03 -9.28
CA VAL A 282 -5.18 -0.18 -9.20
C VAL A 282 -5.78 -0.31 -7.81
N LEU A 283 -5.99 0.79 -7.12
CA LEU A 283 -6.86 0.83 -5.96
C LEU A 283 -8.30 0.96 -6.46
N ASN A 284 -9.10 -0.10 -6.31
CA ASN A 284 -10.50 -0.10 -6.78
C ASN A 284 -11.40 0.73 -5.88
N GLY A 285 -11.03 0.92 -4.62
CA GLY A 285 -11.73 1.77 -3.67
C GLY A 285 -11.28 1.52 -2.24
N VAL A 286 -11.60 2.49 -1.38
CA VAL A 286 -11.47 2.41 0.07
C VAL A 286 -12.88 2.43 0.63
N THR A 287 -13.24 1.40 1.39
CA THR A 287 -14.53 1.28 2.08
C THR A 287 -14.31 1.30 3.59
N GLY A 288 -15.36 1.50 4.38
CA GLY A 288 -15.32 1.09 5.78
C GLY A 288 -14.98 -0.39 5.83
N TRP A 289 -14.24 -0.84 6.82
CA TRP A 289 -14.01 -2.29 7.00
C TRP A 289 -15.34 -3.00 7.32
N ILE A 290 -16.24 -2.30 7.98
CA ILE A 290 -17.65 -2.64 8.03
C ILE A 290 -18.28 -2.22 6.70
N VAL A 291 -18.98 -3.12 6.04
CA VAL A 291 -19.69 -2.82 4.78
C VAL A 291 -20.95 -2.05 5.11
N ASP A 292 -20.81 -0.76 5.38
CA ASP A 292 -21.94 0.19 5.55
C ASP A 292 -22.35 0.84 4.22
N GLY A 293 -21.70 0.43 3.12
CA GLY A 293 -21.91 1.01 1.78
C GLY A 293 -21.20 2.35 1.57
N THR A 294 -20.49 2.88 2.57
CA THR A 294 -19.77 4.16 2.43
C THR A 294 -18.48 3.96 1.64
N VAL A 295 -18.40 4.56 0.46
CA VAL A 295 -17.19 4.61 -0.36
C VAL A 295 -16.42 5.88 -0.01
N TYR A 296 -15.24 5.73 0.59
CA TYR A 296 -14.39 6.85 0.99
C TYR A 296 -13.46 7.33 -0.13
N THR A 297 -13.14 6.45 -1.08
CA THR A 297 -12.29 6.77 -2.22
C THR A 297 -12.76 6.01 -3.45
N THR A 298 -12.90 6.69 -4.57
CA THR A 298 -13.18 6.08 -5.88
C THR A 298 -11.94 5.41 -6.44
N LYS A 299 -12.09 4.64 -7.53
CA LYS A 299 -11.01 3.97 -8.23
C LYS A 299 -9.83 4.91 -8.50
N GLN A 300 -8.65 4.54 -8.07
CA GLN A 300 -7.39 5.24 -8.30
C GLN A 300 -6.39 4.29 -8.97
N GLU A 301 -5.93 4.65 -10.15
CA GLU A 301 -4.88 3.91 -10.85
C GLU A 301 -3.52 4.43 -10.41
N PHE A 302 -2.64 3.54 -9.95
CA PHE A 302 -1.25 3.84 -9.64
C PHE A 302 -0.42 3.54 -10.87
N ILE A 303 -0.28 4.54 -11.70
CA ILE A 303 0.47 4.49 -12.94
C ILE A 303 1.65 5.46 -12.83
N ASN A 304 2.80 5.06 -13.36
CA ASN A 304 3.91 5.99 -13.51
C ASN A 304 3.48 7.05 -14.52
N LYS A 305 3.14 8.23 -14.02
CA LYS A 305 2.55 9.31 -14.80
C LYS A 305 3.38 10.57 -14.60
N ASP A 306 3.77 11.22 -15.71
CA ASP A 306 4.38 12.54 -15.63
C ASP A 306 3.34 13.65 -15.43
N ILE A 307 3.80 14.88 -15.30
CA ILE A 307 2.94 16.04 -15.03
C ILE A 307 1.98 16.34 -16.21
N ASP A 308 2.34 16.00 -17.44
CA ASP A 308 1.49 16.16 -18.62
C ASP A 308 0.44 15.05 -18.77
N GLY A 309 0.52 14.03 -17.91
CA GLY A 309 -0.42 12.91 -17.94
C GLY A 309 0.02 11.73 -18.78
N ASN A 310 1.22 11.71 -19.33
CA ASN A 310 1.74 10.56 -20.04
C ASN A 310 1.98 9.39 -19.07
N ILE A 311 1.53 8.21 -19.48
CA ILE A 311 1.60 6.99 -18.69
C ILE A 311 2.78 6.16 -19.17
N TYR A 312 3.52 5.61 -18.21
CA TYR A 312 4.69 4.77 -18.45
C TYR A 312 4.56 3.44 -17.75
N THR A 313 4.89 2.35 -18.43
CA THR A 313 5.17 1.05 -17.79
C THR A 313 6.61 1.03 -17.30
N SER A 314 6.90 0.15 -16.36
CA SER A 314 8.25 -0.05 -15.83
C SER A 314 8.69 -1.50 -15.91
N VAL A 315 9.99 -1.74 -15.91
CA VAL A 315 10.62 -3.05 -15.93
C VAL A 315 11.74 -3.09 -14.90
N LYS A 316 11.82 -4.17 -14.12
CA LYS A 316 12.95 -4.40 -13.21
C LYS A 316 14.06 -5.15 -13.96
N ILE A 317 15.27 -4.60 -13.91
CA ILE A 317 16.47 -5.19 -14.50
C ILE A 317 17.55 -5.21 -13.43
N GLY A 318 17.88 -6.38 -12.91
CA GLY A 318 18.76 -6.51 -11.76
C GLY A 318 18.19 -5.89 -10.50
N THR A 319 18.94 -4.97 -9.91
CA THR A 319 18.55 -4.21 -8.72
C THR A 319 17.82 -2.91 -9.05
N GLN A 320 17.71 -2.54 -10.35
CA GLN A 320 17.14 -1.27 -10.79
C GLN A 320 15.77 -1.47 -11.45
N THR A 321 14.89 -0.48 -11.30
CA THR A 321 13.61 -0.42 -12.03
C THR A 321 13.65 0.75 -13.02
N TRP A 322 13.39 0.46 -14.29
CA TRP A 322 13.47 1.41 -15.42
C TRP A 322 12.10 1.65 -16.02
N LEU A 323 11.81 2.87 -16.50
CA LEU A 323 10.68 3.06 -17.39
C LEU A 323 10.91 2.25 -18.69
N ALA A 324 9.85 1.60 -19.19
CA ALA A 324 9.95 0.78 -20.41
C ALA A 324 9.78 1.60 -21.72
N SER A 325 9.62 2.92 -21.63
CA SER A 325 9.57 3.84 -22.76
C SER A 325 10.29 5.15 -22.45
N ASN A 326 10.70 5.86 -23.51
CA ASN A 326 11.33 7.16 -23.36
C ASN A 326 10.35 8.21 -22.84
N LEU A 327 10.87 9.22 -22.15
CA LEU A 327 10.11 10.32 -21.58
C LEU A 327 9.43 11.16 -22.68
N LYS A 328 8.20 11.65 -22.40
CA LYS A 328 7.34 12.37 -23.33
C LYS A 328 6.95 13.77 -22.83
N THR A 329 7.28 14.12 -21.60
CA THR A 329 6.82 15.35 -20.95
C THR A 329 7.32 16.62 -21.65
N THR A 330 6.49 17.65 -21.62
CA THR A 330 6.84 19.02 -22.03
C THR A 330 7.04 19.94 -20.83
N ARG A 331 6.95 19.40 -19.60
CA ARG A 331 7.01 20.16 -18.35
C ARG A 331 7.92 19.52 -17.33
N TYR A 332 8.47 20.34 -16.48
CA TYR A 332 9.09 19.93 -15.23
C TYR A 332 8.02 19.49 -14.22
N ARG A 333 8.44 18.77 -13.20
CA ARG A 333 7.57 18.21 -12.14
C ARG A 333 6.73 19.25 -11.40
N ASN A 334 7.23 20.51 -11.32
CA ASN A 334 6.50 21.63 -10.72
C ASN A 334 5.45 22.28 -11.63
N GLY A 335 5.31 21.80 -12.88
CA GLY A 335 4.37 22.29 -13.89
C GLY A 335 4.94 23.34 -14.85
N ASP A 336 6.16 23.84 -14.64
CA ASP A 336 6.81 24.77 -15.54
C ASP A 336 7.07 24.14 -16.91
N LEU A 337 6.86 24.90 -17.98
CA LEU A 337 7.13 24.44 -19.33
C LEU A 337 8.65 24.27 -19.56
N ILE A 338 9.02 23.20 -20.25
CA ILE A 338 10.32 23.06 -20.89
C ILE A 338 10.20 23.71 -22.27
N GLY A 339 11.10 24.59 -22.60
CA GLY A 339 11.08 25.29 -23.89
C GLY A 339 11.07 24.37 -25.10
N THR A 340 10.61 24.88 -26.22
CA THR A 340 10.81 24.28 -27.56
C THR A 340 11.08 25.40 -28.56
N THR A 341 11.67 25.07 -29.69
CA THR A 341 12.00 26.06 -30.72
C THR A 341 11.08 25.89 -31.96
N THR A 342 10.82 26.99 -32.62
CA THR A 342 10.13 27.02 -33.95
C THR A 342 10.92 27.87 -34.91
N PRO A 343 11.52 27.27 -35.96
CA PRO A 343 11.54 25.85 -36.29
C PRO A 343 12.32 25.00 -35.28
N ALA A 344 12.06 23.68 -35.24
CA ALA A 344 12.76 22.74 -34.37
C ALA A 344 14.29 22.71 -34.58
N THR A 345 14.73 23.13 -35.73
CA THR A 345 16.14 23.27 -36.15
C THR A 345 16.73 24.67 -35.83
N LEU A 346 16.05 25.50 -35.05
CA LEU A 346 16.57 26.82 -34.67
C LEU A 346 17.91 26.70 -33.95
N ASP A 347 18.87 27.56 -34.34
CA ASP A 347 20.16 27.71 -33.69
C ASP A 347 20.00 28.24 -32.26
N ILE A 348 20.52 27.50 -31.28
CA ILE A 348 20.53 27.84 -29.84
C ILE A 348 21.96 28.04 -29.32
N SER A 349 22.97 28.20 -30.18
CA SER A 349 24.37 28.34 -29.77
C SER A 349 24.66 29.58 -28.94
N ALA A 350 23.84 30.62 -29.07
CA ALA A 350 23.98 31.84 -28.31
C ALA A 350 23.59 31.70 -26.82
N GLU A 351 22.94 30.58 -26.45
CA GLU A 351 22.46 30.37 -25.09
C GLU A 351 23.47 29.55 -24.28
N SER A 352 23.79 30.03 -23.06
CA SER A 352 24.77 29.38 -22.18
C SER A 352 24.28 28.09 -21.54
N ALA A 353 22.94 27.93 -21.35
CA ALA A 353 22.32 26.77 -20.73
C ALA A 353 20.92 26.52 -21.30
N PRO A 354 20.82 26.15 -22.59
CA PRO A 354 19.53 26.01 -23.28
C PRO A 354 18.70 24.85 -22.70
N LYS A 355 17.49 25.12 -22.25
CA LYS A 355 16.57 24.14 -21.63
C LYS A 355 15.41 23.88 -22.57
N TYR A 356 15.60 22.95 -23.48
CA TYR A 356 14.65 22.67 -24.55
C TYR A 356 14.26 21.18 -24.64
N GLN A 357 13.11 20.94 -25.24
CA GLN A 357 12.65 19.64 -25.67
C GLN A 357 12.03 19.72 -27.06
N TRP A 358 12.09 18.63 -27.83
CA TRP A 358 11.52 18.52 -29.18
C TRP A 358 10.91 17.15 -29.43
N ALA A 359 9.84 17.10 -30.22
CA ALA A 359 9.54 15.93 -31.01
C ALA A 359 10.61 15.77 -32.11
N TYR A 360 10.96 14.54 -32.52
CA TYR A 360 11.92 14.35 -33.61
C TYR A 360 11.45 15.11 -34.87
N ALA A 361 12.35 15.94 -35.42
CA ALA A 361 12.09 16.82 -36.54
C ALA A 361 10.86 17.73 -36.40
N GLY A 362 10.44 18.03 -35.19
CA GLY A 362 9.25 18.83 -34.86
C GLY A 362 7.91 18.12 -35.09
N SER A 363 7.91 16.82 -35.42
CA SER A 363 6.71 16.05 -35.71
C SER A 363 6.14 15.38 -34.46
N GLU A 364 5.05 15.89 -33.89
CA GLU A 364 4.39 15.36 -32.69
C GLU A 364 3.91 13.90 -32.86
N SER A 365 3.70 13.42 -34.09
CA SER A 365 3.35 12.01 -34.35
C SER A 365 4.44 11.02 -33.91
N ASN A 366 5.68 11.48 -33.81
CA ASN A 366 6.80 10.65 -33.35
C ASN A 366 6.81 10.44 -31.83
N VAL A 367 6.17 11.33 -31.07
CA VAL A 367 6.25 11.34 -29.60
C VAL A 367 5.61 10.09 -28.98
N ALA A 368 4.48 9.65 -29.52
CA ALA A 368 3.78 8.48 -28.98
C ALA A 368 4.67 7.24 -28.94
N THR A 369 5.47 7.02 -29.98
CA THR A 369 6.37 5.86 -30.15
C THR A 369 7.74 6.09 -29.54
N TYR A 370 8.41 7.18 -29.90
CA TYR A 370 9.85 7.36 -29.61
C TYR A 370 10.13 8.26 -28.41
N GLY A 371 9.14 8.97 -27.88
CA GLY A 371 9.32 9.99 -26.85
C GLY A 371 9.85 11.31 -27.42
N ARG A 372 10.36 12.16 -26.53
CA ARG A 372 10.95 13.46 -26.88
C ARG A 372 12.47 13.45 -26.71
N LEU A 373 13.10 14.39 -27.34
CA LEU A 373 14.52 14.68 -27.23
C LEU A 373 14.69 15.93 -26.33
N TYR A 374 15.67 15.91 -25.44
CA TYR A 374 15.88 16.97 -24.44
C TYR A 374 17.33 17.41 -24.45
N THR A 375 17.58 18.69 -24.21
CA THR A 375 18.95 19.17 -23.91
C THR A 375 19.40 18.61 -22.56
N TRP A 376 20.69 18.47 -22.35
CA TRP A 376 21.23 18.03 -21.06
C TRP A 376 20.85 18.99 -19.91
N TYR A 377 20.80 20.30 -20.17
CA TYR A 377 20.37 21.31 -19.20
C TYR A 377 18.90 21.16 -18.81
N ALA A 378 18.04 20.66 -19.69
CA ALA A 378 16.68 20.32 -19.32
C ALA A 378 16.62 19.02 -18.52
N ALA A 379 17.43 18.02 -18.89
CA ALA A 379 17.50 16.72 -18.23
C ALA A 379 17.99 16.82 -16.78
N THR A 380 18.88 17.78 -16.49
CA THR A 380 19.51 17.97 -15.15
C THR A 380 18.95 19.13 -14.34
N ASP A 381 17.87 19.76 -14.80
CA ASP A 381 17.23 20.87 -14.07
C ASP A 381 16.71 20.39 -12.72
N ASN A 382 16.96 21.18 -11.68
CA ASN A 382 16.58 20.86 -10.30
C ASN A 382 15.07 20.75 -10.06
N ARG A 383 14.23 21.29 -10.95
CA ARG A 383 12.77 21.13 -10.93
C ARG A 383 12.35 19.69 -11.23
N GLY A 384 13.27 18.88 -11.77
CA GLY A 384 13.05 17.48 -12.10
C GLY A 384 12.14 17.27 -13.31
N ILE A 385 12.50 16.33 -14.19
CA ILE A 385 11.79 16.07 -15.43
C ILE A 385 11.09 14.70 -15.43
N CYS A 386 11.62 13.74 -14.72
CA CYS A 386 11.03 12.40 -14.60
C CYS A 386 9.78 12.42 -13.69
N PRO A 387 8.86 11.46 -13.81
CA PRO A 387 7.75 11.30 -12.87
C PRO A 387 8.21 11.31 -11.41
N THR A 388 7.30 11.59 -10.48
CA THR A 388 7.60 11.53 -9.03
C THR A 388 8.07 10.13 -8.65
N GLY A 389 9.16 10.02 -7.88
CA GLY A 389 9.80 8.74 -7.53
C GLY A 389 10.73 8.18 -8.61
N TRP A 390 11.06 9.00 -9.62
CA TRP A 390 11.94 8.66 -10.73
C TRP A 390 12.92 9.79 -11.02
N HIS A 391 14.11 9.46 -11.51
CA HIS A 391 15.12 10.44 -11.92
C HIS A 391 15.78 10.07 -13.24
N VAL A 392 16.47 11.03 -13.84
CA VAL A 392 17.34 10.82 -15.02
C VAL A 392 18.60 10.10 -14.55
N PRO A 393 18.98 8.98 -15.15
CA PRO A 393 20.04 8.13 -14.62
C PRO A 393 21.41 8.83 -14.60
N THR A 394 22.20 8.50 -13.60
CA THR A 394 23.64 8.75 -13.56
C THR A 394 24.39 7.76 -14.45
N ASP A 395 25.63 8.06 -14.77
CA ASP A 395 26.50 7.14 -15.51
C ASP A 395 26.80 5.84 -14.73
N SER A 396 26.83 5.93 -13.41
CA SER A 396 26.96 4.75 -12.52
C SER A 396 25.76 3.82 -12.61
N GLU A 397 24.54 4.36 -12.73
CA GLU A 397 23.32 3.56 -12.88
C GLU A 397 23.23 2.89 -14.24
N TRP A 398 23.62 3.58 -15.31
CA TRP A 398 23.80 2.96 -16.63
C TRP A 398 24.87 1.86 -16.62
N THR A 399 25.97 2.07 -15.91
CA THR A 399 27.03 1.06 -15.74
C THR A 399 26.52 -0.16 -14.95
N THR A 400 25.67 0.06 -13.94
CA THR A 400 25.03 -1.03 -13.19
C THR A 400 24.13 -1.87 -14.09
N LEU A 401 23.30 -1.24 -14.93
CA LEU A 401 22.48 -1.91 -15.95
C LEU A 401 23.36 -2.71 -16.92
N TYR A 402 24.40 -2.08 -17.49
CA TYR A 402 25.33 -2.71 -18.40
C TYR A 402 25.98 -3.96 -17.78
N THR A 403 26.49 -3.83 -16.56
CA THR A 403 27.17 -4.91 -15.84
C THR A 403 26.21 -6.06 -15.53
N PHE A 404 24.99 -5.77 -15.07
CA PHE A 404 23.99 -6.80 -14.80
C PHE A 404 23.62 -7.59 -16.05
N LEU A 405 23.55 -6.94 -17.20
CA LEU A 405 23.26 -7.59 -18.48
C LEU A 405 24.47 -8.36 -19.07
N GLY A 406 25.58 -8.46 -18.33
CA GLY A 406 26.73 -9.26 -18.65
C GLY A 406 27.98 -8.47 -19.07
N GLY A 407 27.92 -7.14 -19.20
CA GLY A 407 29.08 -6.24 -19.42
C GLY A 407 29.82 -6.47 -20.72
N GLY A 408 29.22 -7.16 -21.68
CA GLY A 408 29.88 -7.56 -22.95
C GLY A 408 29.29 -6.87 -24.19
N ASN A 409 29.77 -7.33 -25.36
CA ASN A 409 29.37 -6.76 -26.65
C ASN A 409 27.95 -7.11 -27.10
N ASP A 410 27.19 -7.91 -26.30
CA ASP A 410 25.84 -8.35 -26.62
C ASP A 410 24.76 -7.63 -25.77
N VAL A 411 25.15 -6.68 -24.91
CA VAL A 411 24.21 -5.98 -24.01
C VAL A 411 23.19 -5.20 -24.83
N GLY A 412 23.55 -4.56 -25.92
CA GLY A 412 22.61 -3.87 -26.79
C GLY A 412 21.54 -4.79 -27.39
N CYS A 413 21.89 -6.05 -27.67
CA CYS A 413 20.89 -7.06 -28.09
C CYS A 413 19.78 -7.28 -27.11
N LYS A 414 20.12 -7.30 -25.82
CA LYS A 414 19.19 -7.53 -24.71
C LYS A 414 18.28 -6.31 -24.45
N LEU A 415 18.73 -5.12 -24.84
CA LEU A 415 18.01 -3.85 -24.64
C LEU A 415 17.08 -3.49 -25.80
N LYS A 416 17.52 -3.73 -27.06
CA LYS A 416 16.76 -3.34 -28.26
C LYS A 416 15.45 -4.12 -28.39
N GLU A 417 14.37 -3.43 -28.82
CA GLU A 417 13.16 -4.10 -29.28
C GLU A 417 13.49 -5.16 -30.32
N SER A 418 12.88 -6.33 -30.21
CA SER A 418 13.09 -7.42 -31.18
C SER A 418 12.36 -7.18 -32.50
N GLY A 419 12.97 -7.61 -33.61
CA GLY A 419 12.39 -7.43 -34.93
C GLY A 419 12.67 -6.06 -35.52
N THR A 420 11.96 -5.71 -36.60
CA THR A 420 12.18 -4.50 -37.40
C THR A 420 10.90 -3.65 -37.56
N VAL A 421 10.01 -3.67 -36.56
CA VAL A 421 8.79 -2.84 -36.57
C VAL A 421 9.16 -1.35 -36.51
N HIS A 422 10.07 -1.01 -35.60
CA HIS A 422 10.53 0.36 -35.38
C HIS A 422 11.99 0.54 -35.79
N TRP A 423 12.78 -0.53 -35.82
CA TRP A 423 14.19 -0.52 -36.21
C TRP A 423 14.36 -0.78 -37.70
N ILE A 424 15.26 -0.05 -38.34
CA ILE A 424 15.73 -0.40 -39.72
C ILE A 424 16.44 -1.76 -39.66
N SER A 425 16.29 -2.56 -40.75
CA SER A 425 17.00 -3.85 -40.90
C SER A 425 18.51 -3.64 -40.99
N PRO A 426 19.33 -4.52 -40.34
CA PRO A 426 18.97 -5.85 -39.78
C PRO A 426 18.57 -5.87 -38.29
N ASN A 427 18.65 -4.79 -37.52
CA ASN A 427 18.51 -4.76 -36.08
C ASN A 427 19.26 -5.91 -35.37
N THR A 428 20.56 -5.95 -35.61
CA THR A 428 21.44 -7.10 -35.36
C THR A 428 21.34 -7.62 -33.92
N GLY A 429 20.98 -8.90 -33.80
CA GLY A 429 20.96 -9.63 -32.53
C GLY A 429 19.89 -9.20 -31.51
N ALA A 430 18.96 -8.32 -31.85
CA ALA A 430 17.97 -7.78 -30.94
C ALA A 430 17.01 -8.85 -30.41
N THR A 431 16.90 -8.98 -29.09
CA THR A 431 16.06 -9.97 -28.39
C THR A 431 15.05 -9.34 -27.43
N ASN A 432 15.33 -8.12 -26.95
CA ASN A 432 14.61 -7.47 -25.85
C ASN A 432 14.47 -8.34 -24.57
N SER A 433 15.42 -9.23 -24.33
CA SER A 433 15.33 -10.17 -23.21
C SER A 433 15.35 -9.50 -21.83
N SER A 434 15.79 -8.24 -21.75
CA SER A 434 15.71 -7.42 -20.53
C SER A 434 14.35 -6.77 -20.31
N GLY A 435 13.48 -6.68 -21.32
CA GLY A 435 12.24 -5.91 -21.30
C GLY A 435 12.43 -4.39 -21.34
N PHE A 436 13.66 -3.89 -21.54
CA PHE A 436 13.95 -2.44 -21.61
C PHE A 436 13.27 -1.77 -22.80
N THR A 437 13.10 -2.47 -23.91
CA THR A 437 12.43 -2.03 -25.14
C THR A 437 13.00 -0.71 -25.67
N ALA A 438 14.29 -0.74 -25.99
CA ALA A 438 14.94 0.40 -26.63
C ALA A 438 14.37 0.62 -28.03
N LEU A 439 13.83 1.81 -28.29
CA LEU A 439 13.31 2.23 -29.59
C LEU A 439 14.22 3.30 -30.22
N PRO A 440 14.41 3.29 -31.56
CA PRO A 440 15.38 4.12 -32.26
C PRO A 440 14.84 5.55 -32.48
N GLY A 441 14.80 6.35 -31.43
CA GLY A 441 14.24 7.71 -31.44
C GLY A 441 15.12 8.76 -32.11
N GLY A 442 16.33 8.39 -32.57
CA GLY A 442 17.31 9.32 -33.13
C GLY A 442 17.77 10.37 -32.12
N HIS A 443 18.31 11.46 -32.63
CA HIS A 443 18.76 12.59 -31.84
C HIS A 443 18.75 13.92 -32.62
N ARG A 444 18.87 15.04 -31.89
CA ARG A 444 19.14 16.36 -32.45
C ARG A 444 20.59 16.71 -32.18
N ASN A 445 21.32 17.03 -33.26
CA ASN A 445 22.76 17.36 -33.25
C ASN A 445 23.02 18.76 -32.67
N ASP A 446 24.27 19.08 -32.44
CA ASP A 446 24.74 20.43 -32.06
C ASP A 446 24.75 21.42 -33.24
N ASP A 447 24.65 20.92 -34.49
CA ASP A 447 24.36 21.72 -35.67
C ASP A 447 22.87 21.91 -35.94
N TRP A 448 22.02 21.56 -34.96
CA TRP A 448 20.55 21.74 -34.93
C TRP A 448 19.78 20.81 -35.85
N THR A 449 20.46 19.96 -36.64
CA THR A 449 19.83 18.96 -37.49
C THR A 449 19.35 17.74 -36.69
N PHE A 450 18.39 17.02 -37.24
CA PHE A 450 17.93 15.74 -36.68
C PHE A 450 18.48 14.59 -37.51
N SER A 451 18.91 13.52 -36.81
CA SER A 451 19.49 12.35 -37.50
C SER A 451 19.17 11.04 -36.79
N THR A 452 19.40 9.94 -37.51
CA THR A 452 19.37 8.54 -37.01
C THR A 452 18.04 8.04 -36.43
N LEU A 453 16.89 8.64 -36.80
CA LEU A 453 15.60 8.03 -36.55
C LEU A 453 15.53 6.65 -37.21
N LEU A 454 14.98 5.64 -36.55
CA LEU A 454 14.91 4.23 -36.93
C LEU A 454 16.27 3.49 -36.92
N ASP A 455 17.37 4.20 -36.67
CA ASP A 455 18.76 3.72 -36.74
C ASP A 455 19.37 3.58 -35.34
N SER A 456 19.21 4.60 -34.48
CA SER A 456 19.89 4.70 -33.20
C SER A 456 18.98 5.20 -32.09
N ALA A 457 19.28 4.78 -30.87
CA ALA A 457 18.73 5.34 -29.63
C ALA A 457 19.89 5.82 -28.75
N THR A 458 19.78 7.05 -28.25
CA THR A 458 20.78 7.66 -27.36
C THR A 458 20.07 8.29 -26.17
N TRP A 459 20.59 8.08 -24.96
CA TRP A 459 20.06 8.58 -23.72
C TRP A 459 21.08 9.37 -22.92
N TRP A 460 20.63 10.44 -22.30
CA TRP A 460 21.43 11.21 -21.36
C TRP A 460 21.75 10.43 -20.08
N SER A 461 22.95 10.70 -19.56
CA SER A 461 23.31 10.56 -18.16
C SER A 461 23.36 11.94 -17.50
N THR A 462 23.04 12.04 -16.21
CA THR A 462 23.23 13.30 -15.45
C THR A 462 24.69 13.59 -15.11
N THR A 463 25.59 12.61 -15.33
CA THR A 463 27.01 12.71 -15.00
C THR A 463 27.80 13.40 -16.11
N GLU A 464 28.51 14.44 -15.77
CA GLU A 464 29.45 15.10 -16.69
C GLU A 464 30.70 14.22 -16.87
N TYR A 465 31.20 14.16 -18.12
CA TYR A 465 32.57 13.71 -18.40
C TYR A 465 33.58 14.84 -18.13
N ASN A 466 33.23 16.06 -18.58
CA ASN A 466 33.93 17.31 -18.31
C ASN A 466 32.94 18.50 -18.39
N SER A 467 33.45 19.73 -18.31
CA SER A 467 32.64 20.95 -18.37
C SER A 467 31.72 21.06 -19.58
N ASP A 468 32.15 20.50 -20.73
CA ASP A 468 31.51 20.68 -22.04
C ASP A 468 30.64 19.48 -22.44
N TYR A 469 31.02 18.31 -22.01
CA TYR A 469 30.44 17.03 -22.46
C TYR A 469 29.97 16.18 -21.29
N PRO A 470 28.69 15.78 -21.26
CA PRO A 470 28.19 14.77 -20.36
C PRO A 470 28.38 13.36 -20.94
N TRP A 471 28.22 12.34 -20.07
CA TRP A 471 28.09 10.98 -20.54
C TRP A 471 26.73 10.73 -21.18
N SER A 472 26.71 9.93 -22.24
CA SER A 472 25.51 9.38 -22.84
C SER A 472 25.69 7.89 -23.15
N TRP A 473 24.57 7.18 -23.28
CA TRP A 473 24.53 5.76 -23.56
C TRP A 473 23.64 5.49 -24.77
N GLY A 474 23.98 4.47 -25.60
CA GLY A 474 23.22 4.24 -26.80
C GLY A 474 23.34 2.85 -27.38
N VAL A 475 22.43 2.54 -28.30
CA VAL A 475 22.41 1.33 -29.15
C VAL A 475 22.13 1.73 -30.60
N ASN A 476 22.55 0.94 -31.56
CA ASN A 476 22.17 1.13 -32.93
C ASN A 476 21.78 -0.18 -33.65
N TYR A 477 21.25 -0.07 -34.88
CA TYR A 477 20.64 -1.18 -35.59
C TYR A 477 21.64 -2.23 -36.09
N ILE A 478 22.92 -1.85 -36.36
CA ILE A 478 23.92 -2.75 -36.93
C ILE A 478 24.83 -3.38 -35.87
N HIS A 479 24.93 -2.80 -34.68
CA HIS A 479 25.81 -3.29 -33.63
C HIS A 479 25.04 -4.01 -32.52
N THR A 480 25.72 -4.89 -31.81
CA THR A 480 25.19 -5.67 -30.70
C THR A 480 25.51 -5.05 -29.34
N ASN A 481 26.46 -4.11 -29.30
CA ASN A 481 26.93 -3.48 -28.07
C ASN A 481 26.00 -2.36 -27.58
N PHE A 482 26.10 -2.10 -26.29
CA PHE A 482 25.58 -0.92 -25.64
C PHE A 482 26.76 0.02 -25.39
N PHE A 483 26.83 1.12 -26.12
CA PHE A 483 27.99 2.01 -26.09
C PHE A 483 27.79 3.18 -25.14
N ARG A 484 28.88 3.56 -24.48
CA ARG A 484 29.03 4.74 -23.64
C ARG A 484 29.80 5.79 -24.45
N ASP A 485 29.24 7.00 -24.55
CA ASP A 485 29.84 8.08 -25.37
C ASP A 485 29.91 9.39 -24.55
N ASN A 486 30.90 10.22 -24.82
CA ASN A 486 31.15 11.49 -24.19
C ASN A 486 31.35 12.63 -25.21
N ARG A 487 30.85 12.46 -26.43
CA ARG A 487 31.06 13.42 -27.53
C ARG A 487 29.84 14.31 -27.78
N GLY A 488 28.70 14.02 -27.19
CA GLY A 488 27.51 14.83 -27.34
C GLY A 488 27.59 16.13 -26.51
N SER A 489 27.48 17.28 -27.17
CA SER A 489 27.39 18.59 -26.52
C SER A 489 26.15 18.64 -25.65
N LYS A 490 26.18 19.41 -24.52
CA LYS A 490 25.05 19.66 -23.66
C LYS A 490 23.83 20.29 -24.36
N ALA A 491 24.04 20.91 -25.52
CA ALA A 491 22.99 21.49 -26.38
C ALA A 491 22.36 20.47 -27.36
N CYS A 492 22.93 19.26 -27.52
CA CYS A 492 22.28 18.19 -28.27
C CYS A 492 20.95 17.79 -27.65
N GLY A 493 20.05 17.21 -28.44
CA GLY A 493 18.81 16.65 -27.99
C GLY A 493 18.85 15.13 -27.96
N PHE A 494 18.90 14.49 -26.79
CA PHE A 494 18.81 13.04 -26.62
C PHE A 494 17.58 12.63 -25.86
N SER A 495 17.21 11.36 -25.95
CA SER A 495 16.12 10.79 -25.17
C SER A 495 16.45 10.74 -23.68
N ILE A 496 15.41 10.65 -22.86
CA ILE A 496 15.54 10.35 -21.42
C ILE A 496 14.81 9.04 -21.14
N ARG A 497 15.48 8.15 -20.40
CA ARG A 497 14.90 6.94 -19.84
C ARG A 497 15.08 6.99 -18.33
N CYS A 498 13.99 7.24 -17.59
CA CYS A 498 14.08 7.41 -16.15
C CYS A 498 14.30 6.07 -15.44
N VAL A 499 15.05 6.11 -14.34
CA VAL A 499 15.23 5.02 -13.38
C VAL A 499 14.54 5.37 -12.08
N SER A 500 14.04 4.37 -11.36
CA SER A 500 13.37 4.55 -10.07
C SER A 500 14.36 5.02 -9.00
N ASP A 501 13.90 5.89 -8.11
CA ASP A 501 14.63 6.34 -6.90
C ASP A 501 14.82 5.18 -5.89
N PHE A 502 14.31 3.95 -6.16
CA PHE A 502 14.15 2.85 -5.20
C PHE A 502 14.55 1.50 -5.80
#